data_6d48b9a3be634d6d845f428333a496e1
#
_entry.id   6d48b9a3be634d6d845f428333a496e1
#
_cell.length_a   1.000
_cell.length_b   1.000
_cell.length_c   1.000
_cell.angle_alpha   90.00
_cell.angle_beta   90.00
_cell.angle_gamma   90.00
#
_symmetry.space_group_name_H-M   'P 1'
#
loop_
_entity.id
_entity.type
_entity.pdbx_description
1 polymer ?
#
loop_
_entity_poly.entity_id
_entity_poly.type
_entity_poly.pdbx_seq_one_letter_code
_entity_poly.pdbx_strand_id
1 'polypeptide(L)'
;MNVRRGGWTWFTDDPAVLEPWADSIGDLLAHPVKKNAVRSVCRAAGGTDACFVKIERKPGFWNRLRNRFFSKAQSEYKSGRLLLECGIPCAEYLAWGRCGASSAVVSRALDGWISALKYWYTEARFDAGKKQRWLDVFFDLTFRFRENSLTHPDFHAGNVLLNPATNEHALIDTYGIRRKNRLDEQDLRDILSWLLPLRMDVPEDELIQRLDRRRILSQAAEPFFREMVRLNNVRLDRDWAKRRRQILSGNSKFSHTEGNREIRHSLWHEPVPLPEETELSIRELDMPTARTEWL
;
A
#
# COMPACT_ATOMS: atom_id res chain seq x y z
N MET A 1 12.91 -14.80 20.27
CA MET A 1 12.88 -16.27 20.49
C MET A 1 11.92 -16.95 19.53
N ASN A 2 11.85 -18.32 19.50
CA ASN A 2 10.85 -19.00 18.70
C ASN A 2 9.92 -19.82 19.60
N VAL A 3 8.61 -19.86 19.22
CA VAL A 3 7.53 -20.52 19.95
C VAL A 3 6.70 -21.34 18.96
N ARG A 4 6.25 -22.53 19.36
CA ARG A 4 5.30 -23.34 18.56
C ARG A 4 3.90 -23.22 19.17
N ARG A 5 2.93 -22.72 18.38
CA ARG A 5 1.51 -22.62 18.74
C ARG A 5 0.63 -22.77 17.50
N GLY A 6 -0.50 -23.43 17.61
CA GLY A 6 -1.48 -23.63 16.55
C GLY A 6 -0.91 -24.25 15.27
N GLY A 7 0.11 -25.12 15.38
CA GLY A 7 0.81 -25.70 14.23
C GLY A 7 1.80 -24.78 13.52
N TRP A 8 1.99 -23.55 14.00
CA TRP A 8 2.92 -22.56 13.47
C TRP A 8 4.21 -22.50 14.29
N THR A 9 5.32 -22.12 13.63
CA THR A 9 6.54 -21.67 14.29
C THR A 9 6.57 -20.16 14.23
N TRP A 10 6.45 -19.52 15.39
CA TRP A 10 6.45 -18.07 15.57
C TRP A 10 7.80 -17.57 16.04
N PHE A 11 8.15 -16.36 15.65
CA PHE A 11 9.36 -15.64 16.05
C PHE A 11 8.91 -14.28 16.59
N THR A 12 9.18 -14.04 17.86
CA THR A 12 8.76 -12.86 18.61
C THR A 12 9.76 -12.57 19.73
N ASP A 13 9.79 -11.33 20.19
CA ASP A 13 10.52 -10.92 21.38
C ASP A 13 9.63 -11.11 22.63
N ASP A 14 8.30 -11.03 22.47
CA ASP A 14 7.31 -11.23 23.53
C ASP A 14 6.29 -12.32 23.14
N PRO A 15 6.36 -13.53 23.74
CA PRO A 15 5.40 -14.61 23.51
C PRO A 15 3.98 -14.32 23.96
N ALA A 16 3.78 -13.46 24.95
CA ALA A 16 2.45 -13.16 25.50
C ALA A 16 1.51 -12.58 24.42
N VAL A 17 2.05 -11.93 23.41
CA VAL A 17 1.32 -11.43 22.23
C VAL A 17 0.57 -12.53 21.47
N LEU A 18 1.08 -13.76 21.51
CA LEU A 18 0.53 -14.91 20.78
C LEU A 18 -0.52 -15.69 21.59
N GLU A 19 -0.50 -15.60 22.92
CA GLU A 19 -1.31 -16.45 23.83
C GLU A 19 -2.81 -16.38 23.58
N PRO A 20 -3.39 -15.20 23.32
CA PRO A 20 -4.85 -15.10 23.20
C PRO A 20 -5.46 -15.76 21.96
N TRP A 21 -4.65 -16.02 20.90
CA TRP A 21 -5.22 -16.38 19.61
C TRP A 21 -4.41 -17.37 18.76
N ALA A 22 -3.11 -17.57 19.04
CA ALA A 22 -2.27 -18.32 18.11
C ALA A 22 -2.65 -19.82 18.02
N ASP A 23 -3.25 -20.39 19.04
CA ASP A 23 -3.72 -21.78 19.03
C ASP A 23 -5.05 -21.92 18.27
N SER A 24 -5.86 -20.86 18.20
CA SER A 24 -7.12 -20.79 17.45
C SER A 24 -7.02 -19.98 16.15
N ILE A 25 -5.85 -19.94 15.51
CA ILE A 25 -5.64 -19.19 14.27
C ILE A 25 -6.60 -19.59 13.13
N GLY A 26 -7.14 -20.80 13.19
CA GLY A 26 -8.19 -21.27 12.28
C GLY A 26 -9.46 -20.44 12.39
N ASP A 27 -9.87 -20.10 13.58
CA ASP A 27 -11.08 -19.32 13.87
C ASP A 27 -10.90 -17.86 13.40
N LEU A 28 -9.71 -17.28 13.58
CA LEU A 28 -9.39 -15.96 13.04
C LEU A 28 -9.54 -15.94 11.52
N LEU A 29 -9.14 -17.00 10.84
CA LEU A 29 -9.21 -17.10 9.39
C LEU A 29 -10.64 -17.30 8.87
N ALA A 30 -11.59 -17.69 9.73
CA ALA A 30 -13.00 -17.76 9.38
C ALA A 30 -13.63 -16.36 9.26
N HIS A 31 -13.11 -15.37 10.01
CA HIS A 31 -13.64 -14.01 10.08
C HIS A 31 -12.59 -12.92 9.72
N PRO A 32 -12.04 -12.91 8.49
CA PRO A 32 -11.03 -11.95 8.12
C PRO A 32 -11.64 -10.55 7.90
N VAL A 33 -10.94 -9.52 8.35
CA VAL A 33 -11.27 -8.11 8.06
C VAL A 33 -11.09 -7.81 6.57
N LYS A 34 -10.09 -8.45 5.94
CA LYS A 34 -9.82 -8.33 4.50
C LYS A 34 -9.29 -9.67 3.98
N LYS A 35 -9.80 -10.11 2.81
CA LYS A 35 -9.38 -11.37 2.20
C LYS A 35 -9.27 -11.23 0.68
N ASN A 36 -8.26 -11.88 0.12
CA ASN A 36 -8.14 -12.14 -1.32
C ASN A 36 -7.64 -13.58 -1.54
N ALA A 37 -7.39 -13.97 -2.79
CA ALA A 37 -7.01 -15.35 -3.15
C ALA A 37 -5.78 -15.90 -2.40
N VAL A 38 -4.84 -15.03 -2.00
CA VAL A 38 -3.55 -15.43 -1.39
C VAL A 38 -3.30 -14.83 -0.01
N ARG A 39 -4.10 -13.85 0.42
CA ARG A 39 -3.86 -13.10 1.66
C ARG A 39 -5.15 -12.94 2.47
N SER A 40 -5.03 -13.12 3.78
CA SER A 40 -6.07 -12.78 4.76
C SER A 40 -5.47 -11.85 5.81
N VAL A 41 -6.24 -10.85 6.23
CA VAL A 41 -5.90 -9.96 7.35
C VAL A 41 -7.00 -10.12 8.39
N CYS A 42 -6.63 -10.53 9.58
CA CYS A 42 -7.54 -10.75 10.69
C CYS A 42 -7.19 -9.81 11.84
N ARG A 43 -8.19 -9.43 12.64
CA ARG A 43 -7.98 -8.70 13.89
C ARG A 43 -8.08 -9.69 15.05
N ALA A 44 -7.10 -9.64 15.94
CA ALA A 44 -7.03 -10.52 17.09
C ALA A 44 -6.78 -9.71 18.37
N ALA A 45 -7.11 -10.28 19.53
CA ALA A 45 -6.65 -9.76 20.82
C ALA A 45 -5.13 -10.03 20.93
N GLY A 46 -4.37 -9.06 21.39
CA GLY A 46 -2.91 -9.15 21.52
C GLY A 46 -2.46 -8.77 22.94
N GLY A 47 -2.86 -9.54 23.94
CA GLY A 47 -2.62 -9.15 25.34
C GLY A 47 -3.48 -7.94 25.73
N THR A 48 -2.85 -6.84 26.11
CA THR A 48 -3.55 -5.58 26.48
C THR A 48 -4.13 -4.85 25.28
N ASP A 49 -3.61 -5.08 24.06
CA ASP A 49 -3.97 -4.35 22.86
C ASP A 49 -4.42 -5.29 21.74
N ALA A 50 -5.21 -4.76 20.81
CA ALA A 50 -5.54 -5.49 19.59
C ALA A 50 -4.34 -5.57 18.64
N CYS A 51 -4.29 -6.62 17.82
CA CYS A 51 -3.31 -6.76 16.77
C CYS A 51 -3.94 -7.17 15.43
N PHE A 52 -3.24 -6.89 14.34
CA PHE A 52 -3.55 -7.43 13.02
C PHE A 52 -2.62 -8.58 12.69
N VAL A 53 -3.21 -9.69 12.26
CA VAL A 53 -2.51 -10.88 11.78
C VAL A 53 -2.70 -10.97 10.27
N LYS A 54 -1.65 -10.70 9.53
CA LYS A 54 -1.64 -10.74 8.06
C LYS A 54 -1.03 -12.07 7.61
N ILE A 55 -1.84 -12.93 7.06
CA ILE A 55 -1.47 -14.29 6.65
C ILE A 55 -1.41 -14.37 5.13
N GLU A 56 -0.30 -14.85 4.59
CA GLU A 56 -0.13 -15.12 3.18
C GLU A 56 -0.02 -16.64 2.94
N ARG A 57 -0.82 -17.14 1.99
CA ARG A 57 -0.85 -18.55 1.59
C ARG A 57 -0.48 -18.67 0.13
N LYS A 58 0.60 -19.34 -0.16
CA LYS A 58 1.02 -19.66 -1.53
C LYS A 58 1.25 -21.17 -1.63
N PRO A 59 0.25 -21.94 -2.08
CA PRO A 59 0.40 -23.38 -2.20
C PRO A 59 1.51 -23.75 -3.19
N GLY A 60 2.06 -24.94 -3.04
CA GLY A 60 3.07 -25.51 -3.92
C GLY A 60 4.41 -25.77 -3.24
N PHE A 61 5.14 -26.78 -3.73
CA PHE A 61 6.41 -27.26 -3.16
C PHE A 61 7.49 -26.16 -3.13
N TRP A 62 7.68 -25.45 -4.22
CA TRP A 62 8.68 -24.37 -4.31
C TRP A 62 8.39 -23.20 -3.37
N ASN A 63 7.10 -22.88 -3.18
CA ASN A 63 6.72 -21.86 -2.22
C ASN A 63 6.98 -22.32 -0.77
N ARG A 64 6.79 -23.59 -0.47
CA ARG A 64 7.11 -24.18 0.83
C ARG A 64 8.61 -24.10 1.13
N LEU A 65 9.46 -24.46 0.15
CA LEU A 65 10.91 -24.38 0.27
C LEU A 65 11.37 -22.93 0.43
N ARG A 66 10.90 -22.02 -0.41
CA ARG A 66 11.22 -20.59 -0.32
C ARG A 66 10.81 -20.00 1.03
N ASN A 67 9.61 -20.33 1.52
CA ASN A 67 9.09 -19.80 2.78
C ASN A 67 9.91 -20.25 3.98
N ARG A 68 10.65 -21.38 3.87
CA ARG A 68 11.55 -21.87 4.90
C ARG A 68 12.76 -20.94 5.09
N PHE A 69 13.24 -20.30 4.02
CA PHE A 69 14.45 -19.47 4.02
C PHE A 69 14.14 -17.97 3.90
N PHE A 70 13.14 -17.60 3.12
CA PHE A 70 12.82 -16.21 2.76
C PHE A 70 11.31 -15.97 2.79
N SER A 71 10.71 -15.87 3.97
CA SER A 71 9.30 -15.56 4.05
C SER A 71 9.05 -14.05 3.88
N LYS A 72 7.95 -13.71 3.21
CA LYS A 72 7.51 -12.32 3.08
C LYS A 72 7.22 -11.70 4.44
N ALA A 73 6.59 -12.45 5.34
CA ALA A 73 6.29 -12.03 6.70
C ALA A 73 7.56 -11.70 7.50
N GLN A 74 8.62 -12.52 7.38
CA GLN A 74 9.91 -12.23 8.00
C GLN A 74 10.53 -10.94 7.46
N SER A 75 10.47 -10.74 6.14
CA SER A 75 10.98 -9.52 5.50
C SER A 75 10.22 -8.29 6.00
N GLU A 76 8.89 -8.37 6.06
CA GLU A 76 8.04 -7.27 6.54
C GLU A 76 8.33 -6.93 8.00
N TYR A 77 8.45 -7.95 8.88
CA TYR A 77 8.85 -7.79 10.27
C TYR A 77 10.22 -7.11 10.42
N LYS A 78 11.24 -7.59 9.67
CA LYS A 78 12.59 -7.01 9.71
C LYS A 78 12.63 -5.57 9.19
N SER A 79 11.87 -5.30 8.13
CA SER A 79 11.77 -3.96 7.56
C SER A 79 11.11 -2.97 8.52
N GLY A 80 10.07 -3.40 9.24
CA GLY A 80 9.45 -2.56 10.27
C GLY A 80 10.41 -2.23 11.41
N ARG A 81 11.20 -3.20 11.89
CA ARG A 81 12.22 -2.94 12.89
C ARG A 81 13.30 -1.98 12.39
N LEU A 82 13.75 -2.15 11.16
CA LEU A 82 14.71 -1.23 10.53
C LEU A 82 14.18 0.21 10.48
N LEU A 83 12.89 0.39 10.18
CA LEU A 83 12.27 1.72 10.19
C LEU A 83 12.31 2.35 11.58
N LEU A 84 11.92 1.61 12.62
CA LEU A 84 11.95 2.09 14.00
C LEU A 84 13.39 2.44 14.45
N GLU A 85 14.38 1.63 14.09
CA GLU A 85 15.80 1.90 14.34
C GLU A 85 16.28 3.20 13.65
N CYS A 86 15.68 3.54 12.49
CA CYS A 86 15.94 4.79 11.77
C CYS A 86 15.09 5.98 12.28
N GLY A 87 14.30 5.81 13.33
CA GLY A 87 13.38 6.83 13.84
C GLY A 87 12.21 7.13 12.89
N ILE A 88 11.88 6.23 11.96
CA ILE A 88 10.76 6.38 11.03
C ILE A 88 9.54 5.69 11.63
N PRO A 89 8.44 6.42 11.91
CA PRO A 89 7.25 5.85 12.51
C PRO A 89 6.62 4.77 11.62
N CYS A 90 6.39 3.60 12.16
CA CYS A 90 5.65 2.54 11.49
C CYS A 90 4.83 1.73 12.52
N ALA A 91 3.87 0.95 12.04
CA ALA A 91 3.17 -0.01 12.89
C ALA A 91 4.20 -0.91 13.59
N GLU A 92 4.02 -1.12 14.88
CA GLU A 92 4.89 -2.00 15.65
C GLU A 92 4.64 -3.45 15.24
N TYR A 93 5.67 -4.11 14.73
CA TYR A 93 5.63 -5.52 14.36
C TYR A 93 6.03 -6.38 15.55
N LEU A 94 5.09 -7.17 16.05
CA LEU A 94 5.18 -7.94 17.29
C LEU A 94 5.73 -9.34 17.08
N ALA A 95 5.38 -9.96 15.95
CA ALA A 95 5.81 -11.32 15.63
C ALA A 95 5.76 -11.59 14.11
N TRP A 96 6.46 -12.63 13.70
CA TRP A 96 6.22 -13.27 12.42
C TRP A 96 6.22 -14.79 12.59
N GLY A 97 5.51 -15.50 11.72
CA GLY A 97 5.38 -16.95 11.82
C GLY A 97 5.34 -17.64 10.47
N ARG A 98 5.53 -18.95 10.49
CA ARG A 98 5.44 -19.82 9.32
C ARG A 98 4.81 -21.16 9.65
N CYS A 99 4.02 -21.66 8.68
CA CYS A 99 3.43 -22.98 8.71
C CYS A 99 3.35 -23.52 7.28
N GLY A 100 4.19 -24.50 6.92
CA GLY A 100 4.27 -25.04 5.58
C GLY A 100 4.55 -23.97 4.52
N ALA A 101 3.59 -23.79 3.59
CA ALA A 101 3.67 -22.78 2.53
C ALA A 101 3.06 -21.42 2.94
N SER A 102 2.59 -21.29 4.17
CA SER A 102 1.99 -20.08 4.73
C SER A 102 2.99 -19.31 5.59
N SER A 103 2.91 -17.99 5.56
CA SER A 103 3.62 -17.10 6.48
C SER A 103 2.66 -16.05 7.05
N ALA A 104 2.93 -15.59 8.25
CA ALA A 104 2.13 -14.58 8.92
C ALA A 104 3.02 -13.52 9.57
N VAL A 105 2.57 -12.28 9.54
CA VAL A 105 3.15 -11.18 10.32
C VAL A 105 2.07 -10.59 11.22
N VAL A 106 2.48 -10.23 12.42
CA VAL A 106 1.62 -9.66 13.46
C VAL A 106 2.08 -8.25 13.74
N SER A 107 1.17 -7.30 13.66
CA SER A 107 1.43 -5.91 14.02
C SER A 107 0.40 -5.40 15.02
N ARG A 108 0.78 -4.44 15.87
CA ARG A 108 -0.13 -3.73 16.76
C ARG A 108 -1.23 -3.05 15.93
N ALA A 109 -2.47 -3.10 16.40
CA ALA A 109 -3.55 -2.38 15.77
C ALA A 109 -3.44 -0.88 16.08
N LEU A 110 -3.66 -0.07 15.07
CA LEU A 110 -3.71 1.40 15.19
C LEU A 110 -5.18 1.81 15.11
N ASP A 111 -5.91 1.60 16.21
CA ASP A 111 -7.34 1.86 16.26
C ASP A 111 -7.63 3.37 16.19
N GLY A 112 -8.64 3.74 15.40
CA GLY A 112 -8.97 5.15 15.13
C GLY A 112 -8.09 5.83 14.08
N TRP A 113 -7.05 5.16 13.58
CA TRP A 113 -6.22 5.70 12.52
C TRP A 113 -6.88 5.48 11.16
N ILE A 114 -6.68 6.43 10.25
CA ILE A 114 -7.20 6.34 8.87
C ILE A 114 -6.04 6.43 7.88
N SER A 115 -6.20 5.83 6.68
CA SER A 115 -5.16 5.97 5.67
C SER A 115 -5.03 7.42 5.21
N ALA A 116 -3.80 7.87 4.98
CA ALA A 116 -3.54 9.21 4.47
C ALA A 116 -4.22 9.45 3.12
N LEU A 117 -4.45 8.39 2.32
CA LEU A 117 -5.23 8.47 1.10
C LEU A 117 -6.68 8.85 1.38
N LYS A 118 -7.34 8.15 2.33
CA LYS A 118 -8.72 8.49 2.74
C LYS A 118 -8.78 9.91 3.31
N TYR A 119 -7.85 10.24 4.22
CA TYR A 119 -7.79 11.58 4.83
C TYR A 119 -7.62 12.69 3.78
N TRP A 120 -6.80 12.46 2.73
CA TRP A 120 -6.67 13.39 1.62
C TRP A 120 -8.02 13.68 0.96
N TYR A 121 -8.74 12.65 0.53
CA TYR A 121 -9.98 12.79 -0.21
C TYR A 121 -11.16 13.27 0.62
N THR A 122 -11.18 12.98 1.92
CA THR A 122 -12.31 13.37 2.80
C THR A 122 -12.10 14.71 3.49
N GLU A 123 -10.84 15.13 3.70
CA GLU A 123 -10.54 16.28 4.54
C GLU A 123 -9.44 17.20 3.99
N ALA A 124 -8.24 16.68 3.77
CA ALA A 124 -7.05 17.51 3.56
C ALA A 124 -7.13 18.36 2.29
N ARG A 125 -7.66 17.82 1.20
CA ARG A 125 -7.76 18.55 -0.07
C ARG A 125 -8.66 19.79 0.00
N PHE A 126 -9.57 19.86 0.97
CA PHE A 126 -10.54 20.94 1.14
C PHE A 126 -10.15 21.97 2.20
N ASP A 127 -9.12 21.69 3.02
CA ASP A 127 -8.65 22.53 4.10
C ASP A 127 -7.16 22.82 3.97
N ALA A 128 -6.79 24.09 3.86
CA ALA A 128 -5.41 24.50 3.62
C ALA A 128 -4.44 24.05 4.72
N GLY A 129 -4.87 24.08 5.99
CA GLY A 129 -4.03 23.67 7.12
C GLY A 129 -3.82 22.15 7.15
N LYS A 130 -4.87 21.37 6.89
CA LYS A 130 -4.80 19.92 6.80
C LYS A 130 -4.00 19.48 5.58
N LYS A 131 -4.17 20.15 4.44
CA LYS A 131 -3.37 19.94 3.22
C LYS A 131 -1.89 20.16 3.50
N GLN A 132 -1.54 21.29 4.10
CA GLN A 132 -0.16 21.60 4.47
C GLN A 132 0.45 20.51 5.35
N ARG A 133 -0.25 20.11 6.40
CA ARG A 133 0.19 19.06 7.33
C ARG A 133 0.40 17.72 6.64
N TRP A 134 -0.55 17.33 5.78
CA TRP A 134 -0.44 16.10 5.01
C TRP A 134 0.81 16.11 4.13
N LEU A 135 1.05 17.20 3.41
CA LEU A 135 2.26 17.39 2.60
C LEU A 135 3.53 17.30 3.46
N ASP A 136 3.54 17.97 4.62
CA ASP A 136 4.69 17.95 5.52
C ASP A 136 5.03 16.54 6.02
N VAL A 137 4.04 15.72 6.36
CA VAL A 137 4.24 14.30 6.73
C VAL A 137 4.94 13.54 5.60
N PHE A 138 4.46 13.67 4.37
CA PHE A 138 5.02 12.90 3.25
C PHE A 138 6.41 13.39 2.86
N PHE A 139 6.65 14.70 2.86
CA PHE A 139 7.98 15.25 2.61
C PHE A 139 8.97 14.87 3.72
N ASP A 140 8.54 14.84 4.99
CA ASP A 140 9.38 14.41 6.11
C ASP A 140 9.74 12.92 6.00
N LEU A 141 8.76 12.05 5.73
CA LEU A 141 9.01 10.64 5.50
C LEU A 141 9.98 10.43 4.33
N THR A 142 9.77 11.12 3.19
CA THR A 142 10.66 11.03 2.03
C THR A 142 12.08 11.47 2.39
N PHE A 143 12.23 12.56 3.12
CA PHE A 143 13.52 13.04 3.61
C PHE A 143 14.21 11.99 4.50
N ARG A 144 13.48 11.40 5.44
CA ARG A 144 14.01 10.34 6.32
C ARG A 144 14.40 9.08 5.56
N PHE A 145 13.64 8.68 4.54
CA PHE A 145 14.03 7.58 3.66
C PHE A 145 15.36 7.87 2.97
N ARG A 146 15.50 9.06 2.41
CA ARG A 146 16.74 9.48 1.75
C ARG A 146 17.93 9.52 2.70
N GLU A 147 17.80 10.18 3.86
CA GLU A 147 18.87 10.31 4.86
C GLU A 147 19.36 8.95 5.37
N ASN A 148 18.47 7.99 5.53
CA ASN A 148 18.81 6.65 5.98
C ASN A 148 19.16 5.69 4.83
N SER A 149 19.20 6.18 3.58
CA SER A 149 19.43 5.39 2.37
C SER A 149 18.49 4.18 2.26
N LEU A 150 17.21 4.37 2.60
CA LEU A 150 16.17 3.35 2.56
C LEU A 150 15.39 3.41 1.24
N THR A 151 15.14 2.25 0.64
CA THR A 151 14.22 2.11 -0.48
C THR A 151 12.85 1.69 0.03
N HIS A 152 11.79 2.14 -0.64
CA HIS A 152 10.43 1.66 -0.39
C HIS A 152 9.73 1.39 -1.73
N PRO A 153 9.56 0.13 -2.13
CA PRO A 153 9.06 -0.21 -3.47
C PRO A 153 7.57 0.12 -3.68
N ASP A 154 6.84 0.40 -2.62
CA ASP A 154 5.38 0.65 -2.64
C ASP A 154 5.01 1.81 -1.69
N PHE A 155 5.74 2.93 -1.78
CA PHE A 155 5.50 4.11 -0.95
C PHE A 155 4.38 4.97 -1.54
N HIS A 156 3.20 4.88 -0.95
CA HIS A 156 2.02 5.63 -1.36
C HIS A 156 1.10 5.96 -0.18
N ALA A 157 0.16 6.89 -0.38
CA ALA A 157 -0.70 7.41 0.68
C ALA A 157 -1.61 6.34 1.34
N GLY A 158 -1.89 5.23 0.66
CA GLY A 158 -2.63 4.11 1.25
C GLY A 158 -1.85 3.32 2.30
N ASN A 159 -0.49 3.40 2.28
CA ASN A 159 0.41 2.71 3.21
C ASN A 159 0.91 3.62 4.36
N VAL A 160 0.40 4.83 4.46
CA VAL A 160 0.60 5.73 5.59
C VAL A 160 -0.73 5.87 6.33
N LEU A 161 -0.73 5.65 7.63
CA LEU A 161 -1.86 5.92 8.50
C LEU A 161 -1.64 7.24 9.23
N LEU A 162 -2.71 7.97 9.45
CA LEU A 162 -2.74 9.22 10.22
C LEU A 162 -3.71 9.04 11.38
N ASN A 163 -3.33 9.55 12.53
CA ASN A 163 -4.25 9.73 13.66
C ASN A 163 -4.81 11.16 13.63
N PRO A 164 -6.08 11.35 13.29
CA PRO A 164 -6.67 12.70 13.21
C PRO A 164 -6.71 13.43 14.56
N ALA A 165 -6.72 12.68 15.68
CA ALA A 165 -6.79 13.25 17.03
C ALA A 165 -5.42 13.74 17.54
N THR A 166 -4.33 13.00 17.26
CA THR A 166 -2.99 13.31 17.76
C THR A 166 -2.07 13.89 16.70
N ASN A 167 -2.47 13.83 15.42
CA ASN A 167 -1.65 14.17 14.26
C ASN A 167 -0.39 13.31 14.07
N GLU A 168 -0.33 12.18 14.73
CA GLU A 168 0.72 11.19 14.52
C GLU A 168 0.52 10.47 13.19
N HIS A 169 1.59 9.89 12.69
CA HIS A 169 1.55 9.08 11.48
C HIS A 169 2.38 7.81 11.65
N ALA A 170 2.03 6.77 10.91
CA ALA A 170 2.76 5.51 10.89
C ALA A 170 2.68 4.83 9.53
N LEU A 171 3.79 4.24 9.11
CA LEU A 171 3.84 3.38 7.92
C LEU A 171 3.29 2.00 8.24
N ILE A 172 2.59 1.44 7.27
CA ILE A 172 2.17 0.04 7.24
C ILE A 172 2.65 -0.62 5.94
N ASP A 173 2.54 -1.95 5.84
CA ASP A 173 2.98 -2.73 4.66
C ASP A 173 4.46 -2.47 4.28
N THR A 174 5.34 -2.65 5.25
CA THR A 174 6.79 -2.35 5.15
C THR A 174 7.57 -3.38 4.33
N TYR A 175 6.89 -4.32 3.66
CA TYR A 175 7.55 -5.35 2.87
C TYR A 175 8.43 -4.76 1.75
N GLY A 176 9.68 -5.24 1.69
CA GLY A 176 10.62 -4.86 0.63
C GLY A 176 11.43 -3.59 0.92
N ILE A 177 11.17 -2.91 2.04
CA ILE A 177 12.04 -1.81 2.51
C ILE A 177 13.40 -2.39 2.87
N ARG A 178 14.45 -1.74 2.42
CA ARG A 178 15.84 -2.15 2.69
C ARG A 178 16.78 -0.96 2.62
N ARG A 179 17.87 -1.03 3.38
CA ARG A 179 18.96 -0.06 3.31
C ARG A 179 19.87 -0.38 2.13
N LYS A 180 20.26 0.63 1.38
CA LYS A 180 21.31 0.59 0.36
C LYS A 180 22.51 1.42 0.81
N ASN A 181 23.66 1.21 0.19
CA ASN A 181 24.83 2.08 0.42
C ASN A 181 24.56 3.50 -0.12
N ARG A 182 23.84 3.61 -1.23
CA ARG A 182 23.41 4.86 -1.86
C ARG A 182 22.12 4.61 -2.63
N LEU A 183 21.21 5.56 -2.56
CA LEU A 183 20.01 5.56 -3.40
C LEU A 183 20.38 6.01 -4.81
N ASP A 184 19.91 5.29 -5.81
CA ASP A 184 19.98 5.70 -7.21
C ASP A 184 18.74 6.53 -7.59
N GLU A 185 18.70 7.04 -8.82
CA GLU A 185 17.57 7.85 -9.29
C GLU A 185 16.24 7.08 -9.30
N GLN A 186 16.27 5.78 -9.58
CA GLN A 186 15.06 4.97 -9.58
C GLN A 186 14.51 4.83 -8.17
N ASP A 187 15.37 4.61 -7.18
CA ASP A 187 14.96 4.59 -5.76
C ASP A 187 14.30 5.91 -5.35
N LEU A 188 14.88 7.04 -5.77
CA LEU A 188 14.32 8.37 -5.49
C LEU A 188 12.96 8.57 -6.18
N ARG A 189 12.81 8.11 -7.41
CA ARG A 189 11.50 8.15 -8.11
C ARG A 189 10.46 7.29 -7.39
N ASP A 190 10.84 6.12 -6.91
CA ASP A 190 9.92 5.22 -6.21
C ASP A 190 9.42 5.85 -4.91
N ILE A 191 10.32 6.42 -4.07
CA ILE A 191 9.92 7.07 -2.81
C ILE A 191 9.26 8.44 -3.01
N LEU A 192 9.32 9.04 -4.20
CA LEU A 192 8.64 10.29 -4.56
C LEU A 192 7.37 10.06 -5.39
N SER A 193 7.05 8.81 -5.73
CA SER A 193 5.94 8.49 -6.63
C SER A 193 4.57 8.96 -6.09
N TRP A 194 4.43 9.15 -4.77
CA TRP A 194 3.23 9.70 -4.13
C TRP A 194 2.90 11.15 -4.56
N LEU A 195 3.89 11.91 -5.09
CA LEU A 195 3.68 13.26 -5.60
C LEU A 195 2.83 13.29 -6.89
N LEU A 196 2.91 12.22 -7.68
CA LEU A 196 2.33 12.21 -9.02
C LEU A 196 0.80 12.37 -9.04
N PRO A 197 0.03 11.71 -8.16
CA PRO A 197 -1.42 11.92 -8.07
C PRO A 197 -1.79 13.33 -7.59
N LEU A 198 -0.94 13.98 -6.79
CA LEU A 198 -1.25 15.28 -6.17
C LEU A 198 -1.27 16.45 -7.16
N ARG A 199 -0.68 16.30 -8.34
CA ARG A 199 -0.63 17.35 -9.38
C ARG A 199 -2.00 17.87 -9.81
N MET A 200 -3.05 17.11 -9.54
CA MET A 200 -4.43 17.53 -9.80
C MET A 200 -4.97 18.51 -8.75
N ASP A 201 -4.40 18.47 -7.54
CA ASP A 201 -4.88 19.20 -6.37
C ASP A 201 -3.88 20.25 -5.83
N VAL A 202 -2.60 20.14 -6.24
CA VAL A 202 -1.48 20.99 -5.80
C VAL A 202 -0.68 21.44 -7.01
N PRO A 203 -0.41 22.75 -7.18
CA PRO A 203 0.42 23.26 -8.28
C PRO A 203 1.80 22.60 -8.33
N GLU A 204 2.25 22.23 -9.52
CA GLU A 204 3.55 21.57 -9.71
C GLU A 204 4.71 22.43 -9.18
N ASP A 205 4.65 23.75 -9.38
CA ASP A 205 5.68 24.66 -8.87
C ASP A 205 5.77 24.64 -7.35
N GLU A 206 4.65 24.48 -6.62
CA GLU A 206 4.65 24.32 -5.18
C GLU A 206 5.34 23.01 -4.77
N LEU A 207 5.06 21.91 -5.46
CA LEU A 207 5.69 20.61 -5.20
C LEU A 207 7.20 20.66 -5.45
N ILE A 208 7.62 21.28 -6.55
CA ILE A 208 9.03 21.48 -6.90
C ILE A 208 9.76 22.33 -5.85
N GLN A 209 9.18 23.46 -5.47
CA GLN A 209 9.76 24.34 -4.43
C GLN A 209 9.92 23.62 -3.08
N ARG A 210 8.99 22.73 -2.73
CA ARG A 210 9.10 21.94 -1.50
C ARG A 210 10.23 20.92 -1.57
N LEU A 211 10.42 20.26 -2.72
CA LEU A 211 11.55 19.35 -2.94
C LEU A 211 12.89 20.07 -2.76
N ASP A 212 13.04 21.27 -3.35
CA ASP A 212 14.26 22.08 -3.25
C ASP A 212 14.48 22.58 -1.81
N ARG A 213 13.46 23.15 -1.17
CA ARG A 213 13.58 23.65 0.22
C ARG A 213 14.00 22.58 1.21
N ARG A 214 13.50 21.37 1.05
CA ARG A 214 13.84 20.24 1.92
C ARG A 214 15.11 19.49 1.48
N ARG A 215 15.76 19.94 0.40
CA ARG A 215 17.00 19.34 -0.12
C ARG A 215 16.90 17.81 -0.28
N ILE A 216 15.73 17.33 -0.73
CA ILE A 216 15.49 15.90 -0.91
C ILE A 216 16.35 15.35 -2.05
N LEU A 217 16.60 16.16 -3.06
CA LEU A 217 17.45 15.82 -4.20
C LEU A 217 18.82 16.48 -4.10
N SER A 218 19.84 15.85 -4.64
CA SER A 218 21.18 16.42 -4.79
C SER A 218 21.34 17.28 -6.04
N GLN A 219 20.32 17.31 -6.90
CA GLN A 219 20.24 18.07 -8.15
C GLN A 219 18.98 18.95 -8.13
N ALA A 220 18.83 19.83 -9.10
CA ALA A 220 17.65 20.68 -9.23
C ALA A 220 16.37 19.83 -9.30
N ALA A 221 15.35 20.21 -8.54
CA ALA A 221 14.13 19.41 -8.42
C ALA A 221 13.28 19.45 -9.71
N GLU A 222 13.26 20.56 -10.43
CA GLU A 222 12.41 20.73 -11.59
C GLU A 222 12.69 19.71 -12.72
N PRO A 223 13.93 19.53 -13.21
CA PRO A 223 14.19 18.53 -14.26
C PRO A 223 13.86 17.12 -13.81
N PHE A 224 14.17 16.78 -12.57
CA PHE A 224 13.87 15.48 -11.99
C PHE A 224 12.36 15.22 -11.90
N PHE A 225 11.59 16.20 -11.43
CA PHE A 225 10.15 16.11 -11.32
C PHE A 225 9.47 15.98 -12.69
N ARG A 226 9.89 16.80 -13.67
CA ARG A 226 9.39 16.71 -15.06
C ARG A 226 9.66 15.34 -15.68
N GLU A 227 10.82 14.75 -15.44
CA GLU A 227 11.14 13.41 -15.92
C GLU A 227 10.30 12.34 -15.22
N MET A 228 10.06 12.45 -13.90
CA MET A 228 9.12 11.57 -13.19
C MET A 228 7.72 11.61 -13.81
N VAL A 229 7.22 12.81 -14.10
CA VAL A 229 5.91 13.01 -14.74
C VAL A 229 5.88 12.34 -16.11
N ARG A 230 6.90 12.56 -16.94
CA ARG A 230 7.01 11.95 -18.27
C ARG A 230 6.98 10.41 -18.19
N LEU A 231 7.80 9.83 -17.32
CA LEU A 231 7.87 8.38 -17.14
C LEU A 231 6.56 7.79 -16.60
N ASN A 232 5.90 8.50 -15.70
CA ASN A 232 4.59 8.09 -15.18
C ASN A 232 3.53 8.09 -16.28
N ASN A 233 3.49 9.11 -17.13
CA ASN A 233 2.54 9.16 -18.24
C ASN A 233 2.74 7.97 -19.19
N VAL A 234 3.99 7.63 -19.54
CA VAL A 234 4.30 6.46 -20.37
C VAL A 234 3.82 5.16 -19.67
N ARG A 235 3.96 5.06 -18.33
CA ARG A 235 3.46 3.91 -17.57
C ARG A 235 1.94 3.85 -17.60
N LEU A 236 1.27 4.97 -17.37
CA LEU A 236 -0.19 5.06 -17.39
C LEU A 236 -0.76 4.65 -18.76
N ASP A 237 -0.15 5.10 -19.85
CA ASP A 237 -0.57 4.73 -21.20
C ASP A 237 -0.43 3.22 -21.47
N ARG A 238 0.66 2.60 -20.97
CA ARG A 238 0.85 1.14 -21.05
C ARG A 238 -0.16 0.39 -20.20
N ASP A 239 -0.40 0.84 -18.98
CA ASP A 239 -1.37 0.22 -18.06
C ASP A 239 -2.79 0.36 -18.60
N TRP A 240 -3.11 1.52 -19.19
CA TRP A 240 -4.38 1.75 -19.87
C TRP A 240 -4.56 0.80 -21.06
N ALA A 241 -3.57 0.70 -21.94
CA ALA A 241 -3.60 -0.21 -23.08
C ALA A 241 -3.75 -1.69 -22.64
N LYS A 242 -3.14 -2.07 -21.50
CA LYS A 242 -3.32 -3.41 -20.90
C LYS A 242 -4.73 -3.60 -20.37
N ARG A 243 -5.27 -2.63 -19.61
CA ARG A 243 -6.63 -2.69 -19.06
C ARG A 243 -7.67 -2.74 -20.17
N ARG A 244 -7.53 -1.91 -21.21
CA ARG A 244 -8.38 -1.93 -22.38
C ARG A 244 -8.43 -3.31 -23.04
N ARG A 245 -7.26 -3.96 -23.23
CA ARG A 245 -7.20 -5.34 -23.73
C ARG A 245 -7.92 -6.33 -22.79
N GLN A 246 -7.75 -6.20 -21.49
CA GLN A 246 -8.42 -7.06 -20.50
C GLN A 246 -9.95 -6.88 -20.50
N ILE A 247 -10.44 -5.65 -20.64
CA ILE A 247 -11.86 -5.35 -20.77
C ILE A 247 -12.41 -5.98 -22.04
N LEU A 248 -11.73 -5.80 -23.18
CA LEU A 248 -12.16 -6.31 -24.48
C LEU A 248 -12.10 -7.84 -24.57
N SER A 249 -11.13 -8.49 -23.92
CA SER A 249 -10.98 -9.95 -23.97
C SER A 249 -11.93 -10.70 -23.03
N GLY A 250 -12.66 -10.01 -22.16
CA GLY A 250 -13.48 -10.62 -21.11
C GLY A 250 -12.64 -11.50 -20.18
N ASN A 251 -12.37 -11.06 -18.98
CA ASN A 251 -11.72 -11.88 -17.96
C ASN A 251 -12.49 -11.77 -16.64
N SER A 252 -12.11 -12.59 -15.64
CA SER A 252 -12.77 -12.65 -14.33
C SER A 252 -12.81 -11.32 -13.55
N LYS A 253 -12.22 -10.25 -14.08
CA LYS A 253 -12.23 -8.91 -13.47
C LYS A 253 -13.16 -7.93 -14.19
N PHE A 254 -13.49 -8.22 -15.45
CA PHE A 254 -14.23 -7.33 -16.34
C PHE A 254 -15.22 -8.14 -17.19
N SER A 255 -16.34 -8.53 -16.66
CA SER A 255 -17.39 -9.16 -17.46
C SER A 255 -18.72 -9.03 -16.73
N HIS A 256 -19.70 -8.61 -17.47
CA HIS A 256 -21.10 -8.64 -17.06
C HIS A 256 -21.97 -8.83 -18.29
N THR A 257 -23.01 -9.64 -18.17
CA THR A 257 -24.01 -9.86 -19.25
C THR A 257 -25.38 -9.49 -18.71
N GLU A 258 -26.04 -8.54 -19.33
CA GLU A 258 -27.38 -8.12 -18.99
C GLU A 258 -28.29 -8.28 -20.20
N GLY A 259 -29.18 -9.27 -20.11
CA GLY A 259 -30.04 -9.64 -21.24
C GLY A 259 -29.26 -10.08 -22.49
N ASN A 260 -29.51 -9.44 -23.62
CA ASN A 260 -28.80 -9.68 -24.89
C ASN A 260 -27.58 -8.76 -25.08
N ARG A 261 -27.24 -7.91 -24.08
CA ARG A 261 -26.13 -6.97 -24.14
C ARG A 261 -24.99 -7.46 -23.26
N GLU A 262 -23.78 -7.46 -23.79
CA GLU A 262 -22.57 -7.69 -22.99
C GLU A 262 -22.02 -6.34 -22.55
N ILE A 263 -22.13 -6.06 -21.24
CA ILE A 263 -21.54 -4.88 -20.61
C ILE A 263 -20.28 -5.35 -19.91
N ARG A 264 -19.13 -4.76 -20.27
CA ARG A 264 -17.83 -5.08 -19.66
C ARG A 264 -17.40 -3.96 -18.73
N HIS A 265 -17.54 -4.18 -17.44
CA HIS A 265 -17.08 -3.27 -16.41
C HIS A 265 -16.22 -4.00 -15.38
N SER A 266 -15.52 -3.24 -14.52
CA SER A 266 -14.80 -3.82 -13.39
C SER A 266 -15.77 -4.45 -12.40
N LEU A 267 -15.62 -5.75 -12.09
CA LEU A 267 -16.41 -6.43 -11.07
C LEU A 267 -16.21 -5.93 -9.64
N TRP A 268 -15.32 -4.98 -9.45
CA TRP A 268 -15.02 -4.35 -8.16
C TRP A 268 -15.85 -3.07 -7.90
N HIS A 269 -16.59 -2.60 -8.91
CA HIS A 269 -17.43 -1.43 -8.83
C HIS A 269 -18.85 -1.80 -9.25
N GLU A 270 -19.84 -1.26 -8.57
CA GLU A 270 -21.23 -1.38 -9.01
C GLU A 270 -21.37 -0.75 -10.40
N PRO A 271 -22.10 -1.40 -11.32
CA PRO A 271 -22.32 -0.83 -12.62
C PRO A 271 -23.08 0.49 -12.48
N VAL A 272 -22.56 1.54 -13.08
CA VAL A 272 -23.30 2.80 -13.21
C VAL A 272 -24.46 2.53 -14.18
N PRO A 273 -25.72 2.81 -13.81
CA PRO A 273 -26.83 2.65 -14.74
C PRO A 273 -26.58 3.51 -15.98
N LEU A 274 -26.44 2.87 -17.13
CA LEU A 274 -26.35 3.60 -18.40
C LEU A 274 -27.76 4.05 -18.80
N PRO A 275 -27.93 5.28 -19.31
CA PRO A 275 -29.19 5.71 -19.90
C PRO A 275 -29.60 4.76 -21.02
N GLU A 276 -30.88 4.43 -21.11
CA GLU A 276 -31.43 3.39 -22.03
C GLU A 276 -31.09 3.63 -23.51
N GLU A 277 -30.71 4.85 -23.89
CA GLU A 277 -30.48 5.26 -25.29
C GLU A 277 -28.99 5.50 -25.63
N THR A 278 -28.05 5.22 -24.74
CA THR A 278 -26.64 5.53 -25.03
C THR A 278 -25.93 4.32 -25.63
N GLU A 279 -25.77 4.28 -26.93
CA GLU A 279 -24.70 3.49 -27.57
C GLU A 279 -23.35 4.15 -27.27
N LEU A 280 -22.76 3.82 -26.15
CA LEU A 280 -21.37 4.22 -25.86
C LEU A 280 -20.46 3.41 -26.77
N SER A 281 -19.95 4.05 -27.81
CA SER A 281 -18.87 3.46 -28.61
C SER A 281 -17.59 3.40 -27.77
N ILE A 282 -16.72 2.40 -28.03
CA ILE A 282 -15.40 2.29 -27.36
C ILE A 282 -14.56 3.58 -27.54
N ARG A 283 -14.84 4.40 -28.55
CA ARG A 283 -14.20 5.69 -28.79
C ARG A 283 -14.60 6.76 -27.77
N GLU A 284 -15.78 6.68 -27.16
CA GLU A 284 -16.23 7.62 -26.13
C GLU A 284 -15.57 7.35 -24.77
N LEU A 285 -15.13 6.11 -24.53
CA LEU A 285 -14.33 5.73 -23.37
C LEU A 285 -12.86 6.26 -23.43
N ASP A 286 -12.42 6.73 -24.60
CA ASP A 286 -11.11 7.37 -24.78
C ASP A 286 -11.13 8.87 -24.44
N MET A 287 -12.26 9.42 -23.98
CA MET A 287 -12.36 10.84 -23.61
C MET A 287 -11.60 11.17 -22.31
N PRO A 288 -11.00 12.37 -22.20
CA PRO A 288 -10.22 12.79 -21.02
C PRO A 288 -10.97 12.72 -19.69
N THR A 289 -12.30 12.83 -19.70
CA THR A 289 -13.19 12.69 -18.52
C THR A 289 -13.14 11.27 -17.93
N ALA A 290 -12.95 10.23 -18.73
CA ALA A 290 -12.78 8.87 -18.22
C ALA A 290 -11.45 8.68 -17.47
N ARG A 291 -10.46 9.56 -17.67
CA ARG A 291 -9.18 9.54 -16.93
C ARG A 291 -9.31 10.05 -15.49
N THR A 292 -10.30 10.87 -15.21
CA THR A 292 -10.50 11.49 -13.87
C THR A 292 -11.35 10.64 -12.93
N GLU A 293 -12.14 9.71 -13.44
CA GLU A 293 -12.98 8.83 -12.61
C GLU A 293 -12.25 7.58 -12.07
N TRP A 294 -10.96 7.40 -12.41
CA TRP A 294 -10.16 6.22 -12.03
C TRP A 294 -9.03 6.52 -11.04
N LEU A 295 -9.04 7.66 -10.42
CA LEU A 295 -8.19 8.01 -9.28
C LEU A 295 -8.99 7.79 -7.98
#